data_fcc1af9fb8cc3e489bf28dfa8fb97581
#
_entry.id   fcc1af9fb8cc3e489bf28dfa8fb97581
#
_cell.length_a   1.000
_cell.length_b   1.000
_cell.length_c   1.000
_cell.angle_alpha   90.00
_cell.angle_beta   90.00
_cell.angle_gamma   90.00
#
_symmetry.space_group_name_H-M   'P 1'
#
loop_
_entity.id
_entity.type
_entity.pdbx_description
1 polymer ?
#
loop_
_entity_poly.entity_id
_entity_poly.type
_entity_poly.pdbx_seq_one_letter_code
_entity_poly.pdbx_strand_id
1 'polypeptide(L)'
;MAATLERIMQEQEMTRSEARKSLEPASPRAIIVRMLNNLKAITARTEDWKLCYKVQNRLLALHPAQYNERRDWGLIALKAGRPGPALTMIEQCLRHCPEDEAEVLRDHAKLARGAVAQFN
;
A
#
# COMPACT_ATOMS: atom_id res chain seq x y z
N MET A 1 6.68 -8.33 -9.08
CA MET A 1 5.69 -7.27 -8.82
C MET A 1 4.31 -7.82 -8.47
N ALA A 2 3.80 -8.78 -9.24
CA ALA A 2 2.52 -9.43 -8.95
C ALA A 2 2.48 -10.07 -7.55
N ALA A 3 3.56 -10.75 -7.14
CA ALA A 3 3.63 -11.41 -5.84
C ALA A 3 3.48 -10.43 -4.65
N THR A 4 4.03 -9.21 -4.75
CA THR A 4 3.90 -8.20 -3.71
C THR A 4 2.46 -7.68 -3.63
N LEU A 5 1.83 -7.45 -4.77
CA LEU A 5 0.43 -7.00 -4.82
C LEU A 5 -0.52 -8.08 -4.30
N GLU A 6 -0.25 -9.35 -4.64
CA GLU A 6 -1.01 -10.48 -4.09
C GLU A 6 -0.88 -10.54 -2.58
N ARG A 7 0.33 -10.33 -2.06
CA ARG A 7 0.57 -10.30 -0.61
C ARG A 7 -0.23 -9.18 0.07
N ILE A 8 -0.26 -7.98 -0.52
CA ILE A 8 -1.05 -6.87 -0.01
C ILE A 8 -2.53 -7.26 0.05
N MET A 9 -3.06 -7.86 -1.03
CA MET A 9 -4.45 -8.30 -1.07
C MET A 9 -4.75 -9.37 -0.04
N GLN A 10 -3.83 -10.32 0.16
CA GLN A 10 -3.97 -11.37 1.17
C GLN A 10 -4.00 -10.78 2.58
N GLU A 11 -3.11 -9.82 2.87
CA GLU A 11 -3.08 -9.13 4.15
C GLU A 11 -4.41 -8.43 4.42
N GLN A 12 -4.99 -7.79 3.40
CA GLN A 12 -6.28 -7.11 3.53
C GLN A 12 -7.41 -8.10 3.79
N GLU A 13 -7.39 -9.25 3.14
CA GLU A 13 -8.38 -10.29 3.36
C GLU A 13 -8.30 -10.87 4.77
N MET A 14 -7.10 -11.08 5.28
CA MET A 14 -6.89 -11.53 6.66
C MET A 14 -7.42 -10.52 7.67
N THR A 15 -7.12 -9.23 7.48
CA THR A 15 -7.62 -8.16 8.34
C THR A 15 -9.14 -8.12 8.34
N ARG A 16 -9.75 -8.30 7.17
CA ARG A 16 -11.21 -8.33 7.03
C ARG A 16 -11.80 -9.54 7.75
N SER A 17 -11.16 -10.70 7.63
CA SER A 17 -11.58 -11.92 8.32
C SER A 17 -11.53 -11.77 9.84
N GLU A 18 -10.48 -11.16 10.36
CA GLU A 18 -10.34 -10.88 11.79
C GLU A 18 -11.43 -9.94 12.28
N ALA A 19 -11.71 -8.87 11.51
CA ALA A 19 -12.77 -7.93 11.83
C ALA A 19 -14.15 -8.62 11.88
N ARG A 20 -14.40 -9.59 11.01
CA ARG A 20 -15.65 -10.35 11.00
C ARG A 20 -15.80 -11.27 12.22
N LYS A 21 -14.68 -11.74 12.75
CA LYS A 21 -14.70 -12.61 13.95
C LYS A 21 -14.91 -11.84 15.23
N SER A 22 -14.70 -10.53 15.21
CA SER A 22 -14.96 -9.68 16.34
C SER A 22 -16.46 -9.55 16.57
N LEU A 23 -16.94 -9.89 17.74
CA LEU A 23 -18.34 -9.75 18.13
C LEU A 23 -18.68 -8.37 18.67
N GLU A 24 -17.69 -7.49 18.77
CA GLU A 24 -17.90 -6.13 19.24
C GLU A 24 -18.50 -5.25 18.16
N PRO A 25 -19.42 -4.35 18.50
CA PRO A 25 -19.94 -3.38 17.53
C PRO A 25 -18.79 -2.57 16.97
N ALA A 26 -18.71 -2.52 15.64
CA ALA A 26 -17.65 -1.77 14.97
C ALA A 26 -17.86 -0.27 15.22
N SER A 27 -16.78 0.43 15.65
CA SER A 27 -16.80 1.90 15.73
C SER A 27 -16.94 2.50 14.32
N PRO A 28 -17.41 3.76 14.21
CA PRO A 28 -17.45 4.43 12.91
C PRO A 28 -16.10 4.40 12.19
N ARG A 29 -15.01 4.59 12.95
CA ARG A 29 -13.65 4.52 12.38
C ARG A 29 -13.35 3.13 11.82
N ALA A 30 -13.70 2.07 12.54
CA ALA A 30 -13.47 0.70 12.09
C ALA A 30 -14.27 0.38 10.82
N ILE A 31 -15.50 0.90 10.71
CA ILE A 31 -16.32 0.75 9.50
C ILE A 31 -15.65 1.43 8.31
N ILE A 32 -15.18 2.66 8.48
CA ILE A 32 -14.50 3.42 7.43
C ILE A 32 -13.22 2.69 6.97
N VAL A 33 -12.41 2.21 7.90
CA VAL A 33 -11.19 1.47 7.58
C VAL A 33 -11.52 0.21 6.76
N ARG A 34 -12.55 -0.52 7.16
CA ARG A 34 -12.98 -1.71 6.42
C ARG A 34 -13.42 -1.38 5.00
N MET A 35 -14.20 -0.31 4.85
CA MET A 35 -14.65 0.15 3.53
C MET A 35 -13.46 0.55 2.65
N LEU A 36 -12.50 1.29 3.21
CA LEU A 36 -11.30 1.71 2.47
C LEU A 36 -10.46 0.51 2.07
N ASN A 37 -10.31 -0.48 2.95
CA ASN A 37 -9.57 -1.70 2.63
C ASN A 37 -10.26 -2.50 1.52
N ASN A 38 -11.58 -2.56 1.51
CA ASN A 38 -12.33 -3.19 0.43
C ASN A 38 -12.09 -2.49 -0.91
N LEU A 39 -12.15 -1.17 -0.92
CA LEU A 39 -11.90 -0.36 -2.12
C LEU A 39 -10.46 -0.52 -2.60
N LYS A 40 -9.51 -0.55 -1.68
CA LYS A 40 -8.10 -0.78 -2.00
C LYS A 40 -7.92 -2.12 -2.72
N ALA A 41 -8.50 -3.19 -2.19
CA ALA A 41 -8.40 -4.51 -2.79
C ALA A 41 -9.01 -4.55 -4.20
N ILE A 42 -10.19 -3.94 -4.37
CA ILE A 42 -10.88 -3.90 -5.66
C ILE A 42 -10.07 -3.09 -6.68
N THR A 43 -9.62 -1.90 -6.31
CA THR A 43 -8.90 -1.02 -7.23
C THR A 43 -7.53 -1.58 -7.60
N ALA A 44 -6.86 -2.29 -6.68
CA ALA A 44 -5.61 -2.97 -6.98
C ALA A 44 -5.82 -4.12 -7.97
N ARG A 45 -6.87 -4.93 -7.77
CA ARG A 45 -7.19 -6.04 -8.68
C ARG A 45 -7.55 -5.57 -10.08
N THR A 46 -8.28 -4.47 -10.17
CA THR A 46 -8.69 -3.91 -11.47
C THR A 46 -7.64 -2.97 -12.05
N GLU A 47 -6.53 -2.82 -11.36
CA GLU A 47 -5.42 -1.95 -11.77
C GLU A 47 -5.82 -0.49 -11.98
N ASP A 48 -6.84 -0.04 -11.25
CA ASP A 48 -7.23 1.36 -11.18
C ASP A 48 -6.32 2.08 -10.18
N TRP A 49 -5.08 2.30 -10.59
CA TRP A 49 -4.04 2.82 -9.68
C TRP A 49 -4.29 4.25 -9.23
N LYS A 50 -4.94 5.04 -10.07
CA LYS A 50 -5.29 6.42 -9.73
C LYS A 50 -6.25 6.46 -8.54
N LEU A 51 -7.30 5.63 -8.59
CA LEU A 51 -8.26 5.54 -7.49
C LEU A 51 -7.66 4.82 -6.29
N CYS A 52 -6.88 3.76 -6.53
CA CYS A 52 -6.18 3.04 -5.46
C CYS A 52 -5.26 3.99 -4.67
N TYR A 53 -4.57 4.88 -5.34
CA TYR A 53 -3.72 5.88 -4.73
C TYR A 53 -4.52 6.82 -3.81
N LYS A 54 -5.68 7.28 -4.26
CA LYS A 54 -6.56 8.13 -3.44
C LYS A 54 -7.04 7.40 -2.19
N VAL A 55 -7.42 6.13 -2.33
CA VAL A 55 -7.84 5.29 -1.20
C VAL A 55 -6.68 5.10 -0.22
N GLN A 56 -5.50 4.80 -0.75
CA GLN A 56 -4.32 4.57 0.09
C GLN A 56 -3.88 5.84 0.83
N ASN A 57 -4.05 7.02 0.23
CA ASN A 57 -3.80 8.27 0.93
C ASN A 57 -4.63 8.40 2.19
N ARG A 58 -5.88 7.98 2.15
CA ARG A 58 -6.77 8.04 3.31
C ARG A 58 -6.38 7.01 4.37
N LEU A 59 -6.01 5.81 3.94
CA LEU A 59 -5.54 4.77 4.87
C LEU A 59 -4.25 5.20 5.57
N LEU A 60 -3.31 5.77 4.83
CA LEU A 60 -2.07 6.27 5.41
C LEU A 60 -2.34 7.42 6.41
N ALA A 61 -3.27 8.31 6.09
CA ALA A 61 -3.64 9.39 7.00
C ALA A 61 -4.22 8.87 8.31
N LEU A 62 -4.96 7.75 8.26
CA LEU A 62 -5.51 7.12 9.45
C LEU A 62 -4.45 6.36 10.26
N HIS A 63 -3.42 5.83 9.59
CA HIS A 63 -2.39 5.00 10.22
C HIS A 63 -0.99 5.41 9.73
N PRO A 64 -0.55 6.65 10.00
CA PRO A 64 0.68 7.18 9.38
C PRO A 64 1.97 6.49 9.85
N ALA A 65 1.95 5.84 11.01
CA ALA A 65 3.12 5.17 11.56
C ALA A 65 3.20 3.69 11.21
N GLN A 66 2.15 3.13 10.61
CA GLN A 66 2.15 1.70 10.29
C GLN A 66 3.00 1.42 9.06
N TYR A 67 3.95 0.51 9.23
CA TYR A 67 4.86 0.11 8.15
C TYR A 67 4.11 -0.39 6.91
N ASN A 68 3.12 -1.27 7.09
CA ASN A 68 2.38 -1.84 5.97
C ASN A 68 1.69 -0.77 5.12
N GLU A 69 1.10 0.24 5.76
CA GLU A 69 0.44 1.33 5.04
C GLU A 69 1.44 2.21 4.31
N ARG A 70 2.59 2.46 4.91
CA ARG A 70 3.66 3.24 4.27
C ARG A 70 4.27 2.51 3.08
N ARG A 71 4.54 1.21 3.25
CA ARG A 71 5.03 0.35 2.16
C ARG A 71 4.05 0.35 0.99
N ASP A 72 2.78 0.09 1.27
CA ASP A 72 1.74 0.01 0.27
C ASP A 72 1.59 1.35 -0.46
N TRP A 73 1.67 2.45 0.28
CA TRP A 73 1.61 3.78 -0.31
C TRP A 73 2.73 4.00 -1.33
N GLY A 74 3.97 3.61 -0.98
CA GLY A 74 5.11 3.74 -1.89
C GLY A 74 4.93 2.95 -3.17
N LEU A 75 4.49 1.70 -3.06
CA LEU A 75 4.28 0.83 -4.21
C LEU A 75 3.12 1.31 -5.09
N ILE A 76 2.03 1.72 -4.49
CA ILE A 76 0.86 2.23 -5.20
C ILE A 76 1.15 3.57 -5.86
N ALA A 77 1.88 4.46 -5.18
CA ALA A 77 2.27 5.76 -5.75
C ALA A 77 3.10 5.58 -7.02
N LEU A 78 4.01 4.61 -7.03
CA LEU A 78 4.80 4.29 -8.23
C LEU A 78 3.90 3.85 -9.37
N LYS A 79 2.93 2.98 -9.11
CA LYS A 79 1.95 2.51 -10.09
C LYS A 79 1.05 3.65 -10.57
N ALA A 80 0.76 4.61 -9.72
CA ALA A 80 -0.10 5.75 -10.05
C ALA A 80 0.66 6.87 -10.79
N GLY A 81 1.92 6.66 -11.14
CA GLY A 81 2.70 7.63 -11.91
C GLY A 81 3.32 8.73 -11.06
N ARG A 82 3.62 8.45 -9.80
CA ARG A 82 4.26 9.41 -8.88
C ARG A 82 5.59 8.86 -8.37
N PRO A 83 6.59 8.74 -9.28
CA PRO A 83 7.83 8.06 -8.94
C PRO A 83 8.69 8.77 -7.89
N GLY A 84 8.70 10.09 -7.85
CA GLY A 84 9.48 10.86 -6.89
C GLY A 84 9.07 10.58 -5.44
N PRO A 85 7.82 10.87 -5.07
CA PRO A 85 7.32 10.56 -3.73
C PRO A 85 7.37 9.07 -3.41
N ALA A 86 7.11 8.20 -4.41
CA ALA A 86 7.19 6.76 -4.24
C ALA A 86 8.60 6.33 -3.83
N LEU A 87 9.62 6.84 -4.53
CA LEU A 87 11.02 6.53 -4.23
C LEU A 87 11.38 6.91 -2.80
N THR A 88 11.01 8.10 -2.37
CA THR A 88 11.29 8.56 -1.00
C THR A 88 10.70 7.62 0.04
N MET A 89 9.43 7.23 -0.15
CA MET A 89 8.77 6.33 0.80
C MET A 89 9.36 4.93 0.78
N ILE A 90 9.64 4.39 -0.41
CA ILE A 90 10.23 3.05 -0.55
C ILE A 90 11.60 3.00 0.12
N GLU A 91 12.42 4.03 -0.07
CA GLU A 91 13.74 4.10 0.58
C GLU A 91 13.62 4.16 2.10
N GLN A 92 12.64 4.89 2.64
CA GLN A 92 12.37 4.91 4.08
C GLN A 92 11.96 3.53 4.58
N CYS A 93 11.09 2.85 3.85
CA CYS A 93 10.64 1.51 4.22
C CYS A 93 11.78 0.48 4.19
N LEU A 94 12.73 0.63 3.27
CA LEU A 94 13.87 -0.28 3.18
C LEU A 94 14.72 -0.31 4.44
N ARG A 95 14.73 0.76 5.22
CA ARG A 95 15.51 0.83 6.47
C ARG A 95 14.96 -0.08 7.57
N HIS A 96 13.69 -0.46 7.48
CA HIS A 96 12.98 -1.19 8.55
C HIS A 96 12.17 -2.37 8.04
N CYS A 97 12.29 -2.71 6.75
CA CYS A 97 11.47 -3.75 6.15
C CYS A 97 11.88 -5.14 6.65
N PRO A 98 10.93 -6.10 6.66
CA PRO A 98 11.28 -7.50 6.83
C PRO A 98 12.24 -7.96 5.72
N GLU A 99 13.11 -8.89 6.07
CA GLU A 99 14.15 -9.36 5.14
C GLU A 99 13.56 -9.93 3.84
N ASP A 100 12.44 -10.62 3.93
CA ASP A 100 11.77 -11.21 2.77
C ASP A 100 11.12 -10.18 1.82
N GLU A 101 10.98 -8.92 2.26
CA GLU A 101 10.46 -7.85 1.41
C GLU A 101 11.56 -6.99 0.79
N ALA A 102 12.79 -7.07 1.32
CA ALA A 102 13.86 -6.15 0.95
C ALA A 102 14.20 -6.18 -0.55
N GLU A 103 14.27 -7.35 -1.14
CA GLU A 103 14.60 -7.50 -2.57
C GLU A 103 13.54 -6.85 -3.45
N VAL A 104 12.27 -7.10 -3.17
CA VAL A 104 11.15 -6.54 -3.92
C VAL A 104 11.15 -5.01 -3.81
N LEU A 105 11.37 -4.49 -2.61
CA LEU A 105 11.42 -3.04 -2.40
C LEU A 105 12.61 -2.40 -3.11
N ARG A 106 13.78 -3.05 -3.13
CA ARG A 106 14.94 -2.56 -3.87
C ARG A 106 14.66 -2.49 -5.37
N ASP A 107 13.99 -3.50 -5.91
CA ASP A 107 13.61 -3.53 -7.32
C ASP A 107 12.67 -2.38 -7.66
N HIS A 108 11.67 -2.13 -6.81
CA HIS A 108 10.75 -1.01 -7.00
C HIS A 108 11.45 0.34 -6.84
N ALA A 109 12.39 0.47 -5.91
CA ALA A 109 13.19 1.69 -5.77
C ALA A 109 13.99 1.96 -7.04
N LYS A 110 14.55 0.92 -7.64
CA LYS A 110 15.30 1.03 -8.89
C LYS A 110 14.40 1.52 -10.03
N LEU A 111 13.20 0.96 -10.14
CA LEU A 111 12.21 1.40 -11.13
C LEU A 111 11.82 2.86 -10.91
N ALA A 112 11.62 3.25 -9.67
CA ALA A 112 11.25 4.62 -9.33
C ALA A 112 12.38 5.60 -9.67
N ARG A 113 13.64 5.25 -9.39
CA ARG A 113 14.79 6.09 -9.77
C ARG A 113 14.88 6.28 -11.28
N GLY A 114 14.67 5.21 -12.04
CA GLY A 114 14.66 5.28 -13.50
C GLY A 114 13.57 6.19 -14.03
N ALA A 115 12.37 6.10 -13.44
CA ALA A 115 11.24 6.94 -13.83
C ALA A 115 11.48 8.42 -13.49
N VAL A 116 12.04 8.71 -12.31
CA VAL A 116 12.40 10.08 -11.91
C VAL A 116 13.44 10.66 -12.88
N ALA A 117 14.45 9.87 -13.26
CA ALA A 117 15.49 10.32 -14.18
C ALA A 117 14.93 10.72 -15.55
N GLN A 118 13.85 10.09 -16.01
CA GLN A 118 13.22 10.40 -17.29
C GLN A 118 12.53 11.76 -17.31
N PHE A 119 12.15 12.29 -16.14
CA PHE A 119 11.48 13.58 -16.04
C PHE A 119 12.45 14.75 -15.84
N ASN A 120 13.71 14.45 -15.66
CA ASN A 120 14.77 15.48 -15.54
C ASN A 120 15.55 15.65 -16.86
#